data_4a548f9566314434ac22b11e7e1c849f
#
_entry.id   4a548f9566314434ac22b11e7e1c849f
#
_cell.length_a   1.000
_cell.length_b   1.000
_cell.length_c   1.000
_cell.angle_alpha   90.00
_cell.angle_beta   90.00
_cell.angle_gamma   90.00
#
_symmetry.space_group_name_H-M   'P 1'
#
loop_
_entity.id
_entity.type
_entity.pdbx_description
1 polymer ?
#
loop_
_entity_poly.entity_id
_entity_poly.type
_entity_poly.pdbx_seq_one_letter_code
_entity_poly.pdbx_strand_id
1 'polypeptide(L)'
;ASDVYKRQLRGYAIITMVLSATVAWNSLPGWMYHAQTPPPDRAFDASLSGITWVDLVFPFFLFAMGAAFPFSIKKRFEKGDTKLRLVYEAIKRGAQLTFFAIFIQHFYPHVLSNPQDMRGWLLAILCFVILFPMFIRIPLKMPDWMRIAIKVVAYGIAIVLLLTTQYANGRVFDVSFSNIIILLLANMAVFGSAIYTVSYTHLT
;
A
#
# COMPACT_ATOMS: atom_id res chain seq x y z
N ALA A 1 18.84 20.12 4.11
CA ALA A 1 19.50 18.81 4.39
C ALA A 1 18.49 17.75 4.84
N SER A 2 17.59 18.03 5.83
CA SER A 2 16.68 17.00 6.37
C SER A 2 15.72 16.38 5.34
N ASP A 3 15.25 17.12 4.34
CA ASP A 3 14.32 16.61 3.32
C ASP A 3 14.99 15.66 2.32
N VAL A 4 16.29 15.85 2.07
CA VAL A 4 17.07 14.97 1.19
C VAL A 4 17.19 13.59 1.83
N TYR A 5 17.58 13.52 3.10
CA TYR A 5 17.72 12.24 3.81
C TYR A 5 16.42 11.45 3.91
N LYS A 6 15.28 12.14 4.12
CA LYS A 6 13.96 11.48 4.12
C LYS A 6 13.59 10.87 2.77
N ARG A 7 13.91 11.57 1.67
CA ARG A 7 13.70 11.06 0.31
C ARG A 7 14.63 9.89 0.02
N GLN A 8 15.88 9.98 0.45
CA GLN A 8 16.85 8.89 0.30
C GLN A 8 16.42 7.65 1.08
N LEU A 9 15.98 7.80 2.35
CA LEU A 9 15.50 6.68 3.17
C LEU A 9 14.29 5.98 2.54
N ARG A 10 13.34 6.75 1.98
CA ARG A 10 12.20 6.19 1.24
C ARG A 10 12.64 5.47 -0.04
N GLY A 11 13.55 6.08 -0.80
CA GLY A 11 14.10 5.48 -2.00
C GLY A 11 14.82 4.16 -1.69
N TYR A 12 15.62 4.14 -0.64
CA TYR A 12 16.28 2.94 -0.16
C TYR A 12 15.27 1.85 0.22
N ALA A 13 14.26 2.19 1.03
CA ALA A 13 13.22 1.25 1.44
C ALA A 13 12.45 0.66 0.23
N ILE A 14 12.14 1.49 -0.79
CA ILE A 14 11.45 1.02 -2.00
C ILE A 14 12.35 0.07 -2.82
N ILE A 15 13.60 0.46 -3.06
CA ILE A 15 14.55 -0.36 -3.84
C ILE A 15 14.77 -1.70 -3.15
N THR A 16 14.99 -1.71 -1.85
CA THR A 16 15.23 -2.95 -1.09
C THR A 16 13.97 -3.82 -1.01
N MET A 17 12.78 -3.24 -0.93
CA MET A 17 11.51 -3.96 -1.01
C MET A 17 11.33 -4.63 -2.37
N VAL A 18 11.60 -3.92 -3.47
CA VAL A 18 11.52 -4.47 -4.82
C VAL A 18 12.54 -5.58 -4.99
N LEU A 19 13.78 -5.38 -4.53
CA LEU A 19 14.83 -6.39 -4.60
C LEU A 19 14.42 -7.67 -3.87
N SER A 20 13.93 -7.57 -2.64
CA SER A 20 13.51 -8.74 -1.86
C SER A 20 12.30 -9.48 -2.44
N ALA A 21 11.42 -8.77 -3.16
CA ALA A 21 10.21 -9.33 -3.75
C ALA A 21 10.44 -9.95 -5.15
N THR A 22 11.44 -9.48 -5.90
CA THR A 22 11.63 -9.87 -7.30
C THR A 22 12.74 -10.88 -7.53
N VAL A 23 13.67 -11.02 -6.58
CA VAL A 23 14.78 -11.96 -6.74
C VAL A 23 14.30 -13.39 -6.47
N ALA A 24 14.69 -14.29 -7.35
CA ALA A 24 14.34 -15.70 -7.24
C ALA A 24 14.83 -16.31 -5.91
N TRP A 25 14.05 -17.22 -5.36
CA TRP A 25 14.40 -17.93 -4.15
C TRP A 25 15.73 -18.68 -4.33
N ASN A 26 16.58 -18.68 -3.30
CA ASN A 26 17.93 -19.25 -3.29
C ASN A 26 19.02 -18.50 -4.09
N SER A 27 18.69 -17.35 -4.69
CA SER A 27 19.69 -16.53 -5.41
C SER A 27 20.47 -15.60 -4.46
N LEU A 28 19.92 -15.28 -3.29
CA LEU A 28 20.53 -14.40 -2.32
C LEU A 28 21.00 -15.17 -1.07
N PRO A 29 21.98 -14.64 -0.33
CA PRO A 29 22.39 -15.19 0.96
C PRO A 29 21.22 -15.25 1.95
N GLY A 30 21.25 -16.17 2.92
CA GLY A 30 20.17 -16.40 3.88
C GLY A 30 19.77 -15.16 4.68
N TRP A 31 20.71 -14.29 5.04
CA TRP A 31 20.46 -13.05 5.76
C TRP A 31 19.71 -11.97 4.95
N MET A 32 19.55 -12.18 3.65
CA MET A 32 18.75 -11.32 2.77
C MET A 32 17.28 -11.74 2.65
N TYR A 33 16.85 -12.71 3.44
CA TYR A 33 15.46 -13.14 3.54
C TYR A 33 14.94 -12.91 4.95
N HIS A 34 13.63 -13.03 5.16
CA HIS A 34 13.05 -12.92 6.49
C HIS A 34 13.64 -13.95 7.44
N ALA A 35 13.91 -13.55 8.68
CA ALA A 35 14.49 -14.42 9.68
C ALA A 35 13.66 -15.68 9.94
N GLN A 36 12.33 -15.57 9.84
CA GLN A 36 11.37 -16.65 10.04
C GLN A 36 11.18 -17.56 8.83
N THR A 37 11.92 -17.35 7.75
CA THR A 37 11.89 -18.20 6.56
C THR A 37 13.29 -18.71 6.18
N PRO A 38 13.92 -19.54 7.05
CA PRO A 38 15.30 -19.97 6.84
C PRO A 38 15.40 -20.93 5.64
N PRO A 39 16.55 -20.94 4.96
CA PRO A 39 16.83 -21.98 3.98
C PRO A 39 17.02 -23.36 4.68
N PRO A 40 16.82 -24.51 4.01
CA PRO A 40 16.55 -24.64 2.58
C PRO A 40 15.07 -24.50 2.22
N ASP A 41 14.15 -24.88 3.12
CA ASP A 41 12.73 -25.09 2.80
C ASP A 41 11.94 -23.79 2.80
N ARG A 42 12.47 -22.75 3.46
CA ARG A 42 11.85 -21.42 3.59
C ARG A 42 10.40 -21.46 4.07
N ALA A 43 10.07 -22.50 4.83
CA ALA A 43 8.81 -22.57 5.54
C ALA A 43 8.81 -21.51 6.63
N PHE A 44 7.66 -20.86 6.80
CA PHE A 44 7.51 -19.88 7.87
C PHE A 44 7.51 -20.58 9.24
N ASP A 45 8.47 -20.23 10.07
CA ASP A 45 8.58 -20.71 11.46
C ASP A 45 8.56 -19.53 12.43
N ALA A 46 7.45 -19.37 13.13
CA ALA A 46 7.26 -18.29 14.09
C ALA A 46 8.11 -18.46 15.38
N SER A 47 8.68 -19.63 15.62
CA SER A 47 9.52 -19.90 16.78
C SER A 47 10.94 -19.33 16.64
N LEU A 48 11.37 -19.07 15.41
CA LEU A 48 12.69 -18.50 15.13
C LEU A 48 12.71 -17.02 15.49
N SER A 49 13.58 -16.68 16.42
CA SER A 49 13.84 -15.29 16.78
C SER A 49 14.94 -14.71 15.89
N GLY A 50 14.81 -13.44 15.55
CA GLY A 50 15.82 -12.73 14.78
C GLY A 50 15.19 -11.66 13.90
N ILE A 51 16.03 -10.73 13.45
CA ILE A 51 15.65 -9.65 12.53
C ILE A 51 16.73 -9.58 11.47
N THR A 52 16.33 -9.73 10.21
CA THR A 52 17.22 -9.48 9.08
C THR A 52 16.96 -8.09 8.50
N TRP A 53 17.78 -7.66 7.56
CA TRP A 53 17.59 -6.35 6.93
C TRP A 53 16.25 -6.26 6.15
N VAL A 54 15.74 -7.36 5.64
CA VAL A 54 14.44 -7.43 4.95
C VAL A 54 13.29 -7.08 5.90
N ASP A 55 13.38 -7.55 7.14
CA ASP A 55 12.40 -7.25 8.18
C ASP A 55 12.40 -5.76 8.56
N LEU A 56 13.52 -5.06 8.37
CA LEU A 56 13.66 -3.64 8.65
C LEU A 56 13.14 -2.73 7.53
N VAL A 57 12.95 -3.24 6.32
CA VAL A 57 12.47 -2.44 5.17
C VAL A 57 11.14 -1.77 5.48
N PHE A 58 10.19 -2.51 6.02
CA PHE A 58 8.87 -1.99 6.36
C PHE A 58 8.90 -1.00 7.54
N PRO A 59 9.57 -1.28 8.66
CA PRO A 59 9.80 -0.28 9.72
C PRO A 59 10.46 1.01 9.23
N PHE A 60 11.45 0.94 8.34
CA PHE A 60 12.05 2.15 7.74
C PHE A 60 11.04 2.96 6.95
N PHE A 61 10.14 2.31 6.23
CA PHE A 61 9.08 2.98 5.50
C PHE A 61 8.11 3.69 6.45
N LEU A 62 7.68 3.03 7.53
CA LEU A 62 6.83 3.61 8.57
C LEU A 62 7.51 4.79 9.26
N PHE A 63 8.78 4.65 9.62
CA PHE A 63 9.56 5.73 10.22
C PHE A 63 9.65 6.94 9.31
N ALA A 64 10.00 6.74 8.04
CA ALA A 64 10.09 7.82 7.05
C ALA A 64 8.74 8.50 6.81
N MET A 65 7.64 7.75 6.90
CA MET A 65 6.28 8.30 6.80
C MET A 65 5.94 9.14 8.05
N GLY A 66 6.18 8.61 9.24
CA GLY A 66 5.96 9.32 10.51
C GLY A 66 6.75 10.63 10.58
N ALA A 67 8.03 10.58 10.23
CA ALA A 67 8.90 11.76 10.18
C ALA A 67 8.46 12.82 9.15
N ALA A 68 7.62 12.47 8.19
CA ALA A 68 7.13 13.41 7.19
C ALA A 68 5.87 14.18 7.63
N PHE A 69 5.11 13.69 8.61
CA PHE A 69 3.88 14.35 9.07
C PHE A 69 4.10 15.79 9.54
N PRO A 70 5.06 16.09 10.42
CA PRO A 70 5.30 17.46 10.89
C PRO A 70 5.45 18.46 9.75
N PHE A 71 6.28 18.10 8.77
CA PHE A 71 6.59 19.00 7.65
C PHE A 71 5.42 19.15 6.67
N SER A 72 4.74 18.06 6.40
CA SER A 72 3.59 18.07 5.48
C SER A 72 2.42 18.84 6.05
N ILE A 73 2.11 18.63 7.32
CA ILE A 73 0.98 19.26 7.99
C ILE A 73 1.26 20.74 8.24
N LYS A 74 2.45 21.10 8.74
CA LYS A 74 2.88 22.50 8.91
C LYS A 74 2.75 23.28 7.60
N LYS A 75 3.30 22.77 6.50
CA LYS A 75 3.22 23.40 5.18
C LYS A 75 1.78 23.60 4.70
N ARG A 76 0.86 22.74 5.08
CA ARG A 76 -0.56 22.86 4.71
C ARG A 76 -1.28 23.90 5.58
N PHE A 77 -0.95 23.99 6.86
CA PHE A 77 -1.45 25.09 7.72
C PHE A 77 -0.97 26.45 7.24
N GLU A 78 0.32 26.57 6.86
CA GLU A 78 0.89 27.80 6.28
C GLU A 78 0.17 28.22 4.98
N LYS A 79 -0.44 27.25 4.25
CA LYS A 79 -1.27 27.51 3.05
C LYS A 79 -2.74 27.84 3.36
N GLY A 80 -3.11 27.86 4.63
CA GLY A 80 -4.47 28.17 5.07
C GLY A 80 -5.44 26.99 5.07
N ASP A 81 -4.95 25.75 4.97
CA ASP A 81 -5.83 24.57 5.11
C ASP A 81 -6.34 24.46 6.55
N THR A 82 -7.66 24.21 6.71
CA THR A 82 -8.28 23.99 8.02
C THR A 82 -7.99 22.59 8.56
N LYS A 83 -8.07 22.42 9.88
CA LYS A 83 -7.89 21.11 10.56
C LYS A 83 -8.84 20.05 10.01
N LEU A 84 -10.11 20.40 9.85
CA LEU A 84 -11.13 19.49 9.33
C LEU A 84 -10.78 18.99 7.93
N ARG A 85 -10.27 19.89 7.08
CA ARG A 85 -9.81 19.53 5.74
C ARG A 85 -8.61 18.57 5.78
N LEU A 86 -7.67 18.78 6.70
CA LEU A 86 -6.50 17.89 6.86
C LEU A 86 -6.91 16.49 7.31
N VAL A 87 -7.80 16.41 8.31
CA VAL A 87 -8.35 15.14 8.81
C VAL A 87 -9.16 14.43 7.71
N TYR A 88 -10.01 15.14 7.00
CA TYR A 88 -10.75 14.57 5.87
C TYR A 88 -9.83 13.98 4.81
N GLU A 89 -8.79 14.71 4.43
CA GLU A 89 -7.80 14.20 3.45
C GLU A 89 -7.02 12.99 3.96
N ALA A 90 -6.73 12.93 5.26
CA ALA A 90 -6.10 11.78 5.89
C ALA A 90 -7.02 10.54 5.83
N ILE A 91 -8.29 10.69 6.22
CA ILE A 91 -9.30 9.62 6.15
C ILE A 91 -9.49 9.15 4.71
N LYS A 92 -9.63 10.08 3.77
CA LYS A 92 -9.76 9.77 2.34
C LYS A 92 -8.59 8.92 1.82
N ARG A 93 -7.35 9.31 2.15
CA ARG A 93 -6.15 8.55 1.77
C ARG A 93 -6.12 7.17 2.42
N GLY A 94 -6.47 7.09 3.71
CA GLY A 94 -6.56 5.82 4.41
C GLY A 94 -7.59 4.89 3.78
N ALA A 95 -8.79 5.39 3.47
CA ALA A 95 -9.82 4.63 2.77
C ALA A 95 -9.36 4.12 1.40
N GLN A 96 -8.65 4.97 0.64
CA GLN A 96 -8.08 4.57 -0.65
C GLN A 96 -7.01 3.47 -0.50
N LEU A 97 -6.12 3.58 0.50
CA LEU A 97 -5.11 2.56 0.77
C LEU A 97 -5.74 1.24 1.28
N THR A 98 -6.77 1.34 2.11
CA THR A 98 -7.52 0.17 2.59
C THR A 98 -8.20 -0.54 1.41
N PHE A 99 -8.87 0.21 0.55
CA PHE A 99 -9.46 -0.35 -0.66
C PHE A 99 -8.39 -1.03 -1.54
N PHE A 100 -7.25 -0.38 -1.74
CA PHE A 100 -6.13 -0.94 -2.48
C PHE A 100 -5.60 -2.24 -1.85
N ALA A 101 -5.49 -2.29 -0.51
CA ALA A 101 -5.02 -3.46 0.22
C ALA A 101 -5.95 -4.68 0.03
N ILE A 102 -7.25 -4.44 0.06
CA ILE A 102 -8.27 -5.47 -0.19
C ILE A 102 -8.24 -5.91 -1.66
N PHE A 103 -8.29 -4.94 -2.56
CA PHE A 103 -8.38 -5.20 -3.99
C PHE A 103 -7.17 -6.01 -4.50
N ILE A 104 -5.93 -5.57 -4.19
CA ILE A 104 -4.75 -6.26 -4.69
C ILE A 104 -4.63 -7.68 -4.13
N GLN A 105 -5.05 -7.90 -2.87
CA GLN A 105 -4.99 -9.22 -2.25
C GLN A 105 -5.93 -10.23 -2.90
N HIS A 106 -7.11 -9.79 -3.36
CA HIS A 106 -8.07 -10.62 -4.04
C HIS A 106 -7.68 -10.96 -5.48
N PHE A 107 -6.92 -10.11 -6.13
CA PHE A 107 -6.54 -10.27 -7.55
C PHE A 107 -5.11 -10.77 -7.77
N TYR A 108 -4.51 -11.42 -6.79
CA TYR A 108 -3.30 -12.21 -7.05
C TYR A 108 -3.65 -13.43 -7.92
N PRO A 109 -2.79 -13.80 -8.90
CA PRO A 109 -3.04 -14.94 -9.79
C PRO A 109 -3.35 -16.24 -9.07
N HIS A 110 -2.66 -16.53 -7.95
CA HIS A 110 -2.87 -17.73 -7.13
C HIS A 110 -4.17 -17.73 -6.34
N VAL A 111 -4.80 -16.56 -6.18
CA VAL A 111 -6.12 -16.42 -5.53
C VAL A 111 -7.24 -16.59 -6.56
N LEU A 112 -6.98 -16.19 -7.81
CA LEU A 112 -7.95 -16.29 -8.91
C LEU A 112 -8.08 -17.69 -9.45
N SER A 113 -6.97 -18.44 -9.57
CA SER A 113 -6.95 -19.81 -10.08
C SER A 113 -5.89 -20.67 -9.40
N ASN A 114 -6.23 -21.92 -9.10
CA ASN A 114 -5.30 -22.92 -8.57
C ASN A 114 -5.61 -24.29 -9.20
N PRO A 115 -4.72 -24.85 -10.08
CA PRO A 115 -3.45 -24.26 -10.54
C PRO A 115 -3.64 -22.97 -11.36
N GLN A 116 -2.60 -22.14 -11.40
CA GLN A 116 -2.67 -20.85 -12.09
C GLN A 116 -2.85 -21.06 -13.60
N ASP A 117 -3.86 -20.39 -14.15
CA ASP A 117 -4.24 -20.44 -15.55
C ASP A 117 -4.07 -19.08 -16.26
N MET A 118 -4.17 -19.09 -17.58
CA MET A 118 -4.06 -17.88 -18.40
C MET A 118 -5.18 -16.86 -18.08
N ARG A 119 -6.38 -17.33 -17.72
CA ARG A 119 -7.51 -16.45 -17.36
C ARG A 119 -7.23 -15.69 -16.08
N GLY A 120 -6.70 -16.37 -15.05
CA GLY A 120 -6.30 -15.77 -13.80
C GLY A 120 -5.23 -14.70 -14.00
N TRP A 121 -4.22 -14.97 -14.81
CA TRP A 121 -3.18 -14.00 -15.13
C TRP A 121 -3.72 -12.78 -15.90
N LEU A 122 -4.54 -12.99 -16.93
CA LEU A 122 -5.14 -11.88 -17.70
C LEU A 122 -6.04 -11.03 -16.82
N LEU A 123 -6.85 -11.64 -15.95
CA LEU A 123 -7.71 -10.91 -15.02
C LEU A 123 -6.88 -10.12 -13.99
N ALA A 124 -5.81 -10.69 -13.46
CA ALA A 124 -4.89 -9.99 -12.57
C ALA A 124 -4.26 -8.76 -13.23
N ILE A 125 -3.80 -8.90 -14.49
CA ILE A 125 -3.25 -7.78 -15.28
C ILE A 125 -4.32 -6.72 -15.53
N LEU A 126 -5.53 -7.11 -15.92
CA LEU A 126 -6.64 -6.18 -16.11
C LEU A 126 -6.94 -5.39 -14.84
N CYS A 127 -7.03 -6.07 -13.71
CA CYS A 127 -7.25 -5.44 -12.40
C CYS A 127 -6.11 -4.49 -12.03
N PHE A 128 -4.86 -4.87 -12.31
CA PHE A 128 -3.71 -3.99 -12.12
C PHE A 128 -3.82 -2.71 -12.98
N VAL A 129 -4.22 -2.84 -14.25
CA VAL A 129 -4.42 -1.68 -15.15
C VAL A 129 -5.53 -0.76 -14.63
N ILE A 130 -6.62 -1.29 -14.07
CA ILE A 130 -7.73 -0.50 -13.50
C ILE A 130 -7.27 0.36 -12.31
N LEU A 131 -6.24 -0.03 -11.58
CA LEU A 131 -5.70 0.77 -10.48
C LEU A 131 -5.12 2.11 -10.94
N PHE A 132 -4.60 2.21 -12.17
CA PHE A 132 -4.00 3.46 -12.65
C PHE A 132 -4.98 4.64 -12.66
N PRO A 133 -6.15 4.58 -13.31
CA PRO A 133 -7.11 5.69 -13.28
C PRO A 133 -7.66 5.99 -11.90
N MET A 134 -7.65 5.04 -10.97
CA MET A 134 -8.12 5.25 -9.60
C MET A 134 -7.15 6.12 -8.79
N PHE A 135 -5.85 5.87 -8.91
CA PHE A 135 -4.82 6.45 -8.02
C PHE A 135 -3.95 7.52 -8.69
N ILE A 136 -3.75 7.48 -9.99
CA ILE A 136 -2.89 8.41 -10.72
C ILE A 136 -3.65 9.69 -11.05
N ARG A 137 -2.93 10.82 -11.00
CA ARG A 137 -3.42 12.08 -11.57
C ARG A 137 -3.24 12.01 -13.08
N ILE A 138 -4.34 11.96 -13.81
CA ILE A 138 -4.32 11.91 -15.26
C ILE A 138 -3.74 13.24 -15.78
N PRO A 139 -2.60 13.21 -16.50
CA PRO A 139 -1.90 14.44 -16.94
C PRO A 139 -2.54 15.13 -18.15
N LEU A 140 -3.67 14.61 -18.63
CA LEU A 140 -4.38 15.15 -19.78
C LEU A 140 -5.11 16.45 -19.41
N LYS A 141 -5.15 17.41 -20.36
CA LYS A 141 -5.97 18.62 -20.27
C LYS A 141 -7.44 18.26 -20.44
N MET A 142 -8.06 17.78 -19.37
CA MET A 142 -9.47 17.40 -19.33
C MET A 142 -10.21 18.26 -18.32
N PRO A 143 -11.52 18.51 -18.53
CA PRO A 143 -12.37 19.14 -17.51
C PRO A 143 -12.45 18.26 -16.25
N ASP A 144 -12.61 18.88 -15.09
CA ASP A 144 -12.57 18.18 -13.80
C ASP A 144 -13.67 17.13 -13.63
N TRP A 145 -14.86 17.39 -14.21
CA TRP A 145 -15.95 16.41 -14.20
C TRP A 145 -15.59 15.09 -14.89
N MET A 146 -14.84 15.16 -16.01
CA MET A 146 -14.39 13.96 -16.73
C MET A 146 -13.37 13.15 -15.89
N ARG A 147 -12.46 13.83 -15.19
CA ARG A 147 -11.52 13.17 -14.27
C ARG A 147 -12.24 12.46 -13.13
N ILE A 148 -13.30 13.07 -12.60
CA ILE A 148 -14.14 12.47 -11.58
C ILE A 148 -14.90 11.28 -12.15
N ALA A 149 -15.52 11.42 -13.32
CA ALA A 149 -16.25 10.35 -13.99
C ALA A 149 -15.36 9.12 -14.23
N ILE A 150 -14.13 9.29 -14.75
CA ILE A 150 -13.17 8.19 -14.96
C ILE A 150 -12.88 7.46 -13.65
N LYS A 151 -12.66 8.19 -12.55
CA LYS A 151 -12.42 7.58 -11.24
C LYS A 151 -13.64 6.81 -10.73
N VAL A 152 -14.82 7.40 -10.83
CA VAL A 152 -16.07 6.74 -10.40
C VAL A 152 -16.31 5.47 -11.19
N VAL A 153 -16.12 5.49 -12.50
CA VAL A 153 -16.22 4.31 -13.36
C VAL A 153 -15.19 3.26 -12.99
N ALA A 154 -13.93 3.65 -12.78
CA ALA A 154 -12.86 2.71 -12.38
C ALA A 154 -13.15 2.05 -11.02
N TYR A 155 -13.60 2.80 -10.01
CA TYR A 155 -14.03 2.25 -8.73
C TYR A 155 -15.26 1.35 -8.88
N GLY A 156 -16.24 1.74 -9.70
CA GLY A 156 -17.42 0.93 -9.99
C GLY A 156 -17.05 -0.42 -10.60
N ILE A 157 -16.20 -0.42 -11.62
CA ILE A 157 -15.70 -1.66 -12.25
C ILE A 157 -14.94 -2.50 -11.23
N ALA A 158 -14.07 -1.90 -10.43
CA ALA A 158 -13.30 -2.62 -9.42
C ALA A 158 -14.21 -3.28 -8.37
N ILE A 159 -15.26 -2.61 -7.91
CA ILE A 159 -16.22 -3.17 -6.95
C ILE A 159 -17.03 -4.31 -7.60
N VAL A 160 -17.51 -4.12 -8.83
CA VAL A 160 -18.22 -5.16 -9.56
C VAL A 160 -17.33 -6.40 -9.70
N LEU A 161 -16.07 -6.23 -10.12
CA LEU A 161 -15.12 -7.35 -10.23
C LEU A 161 -14.89 -8.04 -8.88
N LEU A 162 -14.73 -7.30 -7.79
CA LEU A 162 -14.56 -7.89 -6.45
C LEU A 162 -15.75 -8.78 -6.05
N LEU A 163 -16.98 -8.34 -6.37
CA LEU A 163 -18.20 -9.04 -5.94
C LEU A 163 -18.60 -10.17 -6.88
N THR A 164 -18.23 -10.12 -8.17
CA THR A 164 -18.66 -11.09 -9.18
C THR A 164 -17.60 -12.12 -9.54
N THR A 165 -16.32 -11.88 -9.20
CA THR A 165 -15.24 -12.79 -9.53
C THR A 165 -15.38 -14.09 -8.69
N GLN A 166 -15.27 -15.21 -9.38
CA GLN A 166 -15.14 -16.51 -8.73
C GLN A 166 -13.66 -16.75 -8.42
N TYR A 167 -13.37 -16.88 -7.15
CA TYR A 167 -12.00 -17.11 -6.65
C TYR A 167 -11.72 -18.62 -6.58
N ALA A 168 -10.44 -18.99 -6.62
CA ALA A 168 -10.03 -20.38 -6.46
C ALA A 168 -10.52 -20.96 -5.12
N ASN A 169 -10.72 -22.28 -5.10
CA ASN A 169 -11.12 -23.04 -3.91
C ASN A 169 -12.46 -22.60 -3.29
N GLY A 170 -13.39 -22.08 -4.12
CA GLY A 170 -14.71 -21.66 -3.64
C GLY A 170 -14.71 -20.43 -2.73
N ARG A 171 -13.63 -19.67 -2.68
CA ARG A 171 -13.60 -18.41 -1.95
C ARG A 171 -14.63 -17.43 -2.49
N VAL A 172 -15.18 -16.66 -1.57
CA VAL A 172 -16.03 -15.51 -1.86
C VAL A 172 -15.29 -14.24 -1.45
N PHE A 173 -15.79 -13.09 -1.87
CA PHE A 173 -15.28 -11.80 -1.43
C PHE A 173 -15.30 -11.71 0.10
N ASP A 174 -14.16 -11.33 0.67
CA ASP A 174 -14.00 -11.14 2.11
C ASP A 174 -13.21 -9.88 2.39
N VAL A 175 -13.80 -8.94 3.12
CA VAL A 175 -13.16 -7.68 3.51
C VAL A 175 -11.96 -7.91 4.44
N SER A 176 -11.96 -8.97 5.22
CA SER A 176 -10.85 -9.32 6.11
C SER A 176 -9.62 -9.83 5.34
N PHE A 177 -9.83 -10.35 4.14
CA PHE A 177 -8.75 -10.82 3.28
C PHE A 177 -8.08 -9.64 2.57
N SER A 178 -7.11 -9.04 3.23
CA SER A 178 -6.42 -7.84 2.78
C SER A 178 -4.91 -7.94 2.98
N ASN A 179 -4.15 -7.13 2.24
CA ASN A 179 -2.71 -7.03 2.44
C ASN A 179 -2.41 -6.27 3.73
N ILE A 180 -1.95 -6.99 4.75
CA ILE A 180 -1.72 -6.45 6.09
C ILE A 180 -0.71 -5.29 6.11
N ILE A 181 0.33 -5.35 5.28
CA ILE A 181 1.36 -4.31 5.20
C ILE A 181 0.75 -2.99 4.72
N ILE A 182 -0.05 -3.04 3.65
CA ILE A 182 -0.71 -1.86 3.09
C ILE A 182 -1.79 -1.36 4.06
N LEU A 183 -2.50 -2.26 4.74
CA LEU A 183 -3.50 -1.91 5.74
C LEU A 183 -2.87 -1.18 6.95
N LEU A 184 -1.71 -1.63 7.42
CA LEU A 184 -0.94 -0.94 8.47
C LEU A 184 -0.49 0.46 8.01
N LEU A 185 -0.04 0.60 6.75
CA LEU A 185 0.28 1.92 6.18
C LEU A 185 -0.94 2.84 6.12
N ALA A 186 -2.12 2.30 5.77
CA ALA A 186 -3.38 3.04 5.77
C ALA A 186 -3.73 3.56 7.16
N ASN A 187 -3.67 2.69 8.17
CA ASN A 187 -3.94 3.05 9.56
C ASN A 187 -2.95 4.11 10.07
N MET A 188 -1.65 3.94 9.80
CA MET A 188 -0.63 4.91 10.17
C MET A 188 -0.85 6.26 9.48
N ALA A 189 -1.27 6.28 8.22
CA ALA A 189 -1.58 7.51 7.49
C ALA A 189 -2.78 8.25 8.10
N VAL A 190 -3.82 7.55 8.53
CA VAL A 190 -5.01 8.14 9.15
C VAL A 190 -4.70 8.61 10.57
N PHE A 191 -4.34 7.67 11.44
CA PHE A 191 -4.17 7.97 12.87
C PHE A 191 -2.97 8.86 13.14
N GLY A 192 -1.82 8.62 12.50
CA GLY A 192 -0.64 9.46 12.65
C GLY A 192 -0.86 10.89 12.20
N SER A 193 -1.52 11.08 11.05
CA SER A 193 -1.87 12.44 10.57
C SER A 193 -2.91 13.12 11.46
N ALA A 194 -3.95 12.38 11.89
CA ALA A 194 -5.01 12.93 12.73
C ALA A 194 -4.47 13.34 14.10
N ILE A 195 -3.75 12.44 14.79
CA ILE A 195 -3.14 12.72 16.10
C ILE A 195 -2.20 13.91 15.99
N TYR A 196 -1.31 13.95 14.98
CA TYR A 196 -0.41 15.07 14.83
C TYR A 196 -1.14 16.38 14.54
N THR A 197 -2.21 16.36 13.72
CA THR A 197 -3.01 17.55 13.43
C THR A 197 -3.69 18.10 14.68
N VAL A 198 -4.18 17.24 15.57
CA VAL A 198 -4.79 17.64 16.83
C VAL A 198 -3.73 18.15 17.82
N SER A 199 -2.65 17.40 18.01
CA SER A 199 -1.59 17.72 18.97
C SER A 199 -0.81 19.00 18.62
N TYR A 200 -0.61 19.27 17.34
CA TYR A 200 0.11 20.47 16.87
C TYR A 200 -0.52 21.78 17.37
N THR A 201 -1.82 21.79 17.62
CA THR A 201 -2.56 22.97 18.06
C THR A 201 -2.55 23.21 19.56
N HIS A 202 -2.04 22.25 20.34
CA HIS A 202 -1.81 22.43 21.78
C HIS A 202 -0.39 22.93 22.08
N LEU A 203 0.48 22.96 21.07
CA LEU A 203 1.90 23.38 21.20
C LEU A 203 2.18 24.76 20.59
N THR A 204 1.20 25.40 19.96
CA THR A 204 1.23 26.75 19.40
C THR A 204 0.14 27.60 20.01
#